data_4348b76faff1c207ac89c4b5bb366044
#
_entry.id   4348b76faff1c207ac89c4b5bb366044
#
_cell.length_a   1.000
_cell.length_b   1.000
_cell.length_c   1.000
_cell.angle_alpha   90.00
_cell.angle_beta   90.00
_cell.angle_gamma   90.00
#
_symmetry.space_group_name_H-M   'P 1'
#
loop_
_entity.id
_entity.type
_entity.pdbx_description
1 polymer ?
#
loop_
_entity_poly.entity_id
_entity_poly.type
_entity_poly.pdbx_seq_one_letter_code
_entity_poly.pdbx_strand_id
1 'polypeptide(L)'
;MEQSIIIEKSIFIVVIFAITMLMAMYATLAERKVAAWLQDRIGPNRAGKGGILQPLADGLKLFAKEEFFPNTPNKFLFVAGPAISMSTALMTSAVIPWGDKLHLFGRDIILQATDINVAMLYIFGVLSVGVYGIMIGGWASNNKFSLMSAMRASSQMISYEVAMGLAIIALIMMTGTLSLREISAQQAGMNWNVFYQPVGFLIFLVCSFAETNRTPFDLAECEAELIGGYHTEYSSMKMGFYLFAEYASMFISSTILAVLYFGGYNYPGIEWATENWGVNAANIIGIGVLFAKICFFIFFYMWVRWTIPRFRYDQLMRLGWQMLIPLAIANIIITGIVILLTQ
;
A
#
# COMPACT_ATOMS: atom_id res chain seq x y z
N MET A 1 -34.99 -1.11 -1.60
CA MET A 1 -33.96 -0.93 -0.56
C MET A 1 -32.64 -1.59 -0.95
N GLU A 2 -32.58 -2.86 -1.31
CA GLU A 2 -31.34 -3.53 -1.73
C GLU A 2 -30.67 -2.92 -2.96
N GLN A 3 -31.42 -2.61 -4.01
CA GLN A 3 -30.87 -1.98 -5.22
C GLN A 3 -30.23 -0.61 -4.94
N SER A 4 -30.80 0.18 -4.02
CA SER A 4 -30.21 1.48 -3.67
C SER A 4 -28.88 1.35 -2.92
N ILE A 5 -28.74 0.31 -2.08
CA ILE A 5 -27.49 0.01 -1.37
C ILE A 5 -26.39 -0.46 -2.35
N ILE A 6 -26.77 -1.33 -3.31
CA ILE A 6 -25.82 -1.80 -4.33
C ILE A 6 -25.29 -0.63 -5.18
N ILE A 7 -26.16 0.27 -5.62
CA ILE A 7 -25.77 1.45 -6.39
C ILE A 7 -24.84 2.36 -5.57
N GLU A 8 -25.18 2.63 -4.31
CA GLU A 8 -24.37 3.43 -3.39
C GLU A 8 -22.95 2.85 -3.23
N LYS A 9 -22.86 1.54 -2.94
CA LYS A 9 -21.57 0.85 -2.77
C LYS A 9 -20.77 0.79 -4.06
N SER A 10 -21.42 0.61 -5.20
CA SER A 10 -20.77 0.64 -6.52
C SER A 10 -20.18 2.03 -6.83
N ILE A 11 -20.92 3.10 -6.58
CA ILE A 11 -20.41 4.47 -6.73
C ILE A 11 -19.22 4.70 -5.79
N PHE A 12 -19.31 4.24 -4.55
CA PHE A 12 -18.25 4.39 -3.56
C PHE A 12 -16.96 3.67 -3.99
N ILE A 13 -17.06 2.45 -4.53
CA ILE A 13 -15.92 1.70 -5.08
C ILE A 13 -15.26 2.48 -6.23
N VAL A 14 -16.05 3.01 -7.15
CA VAL A 14 -15.52 3.81 -8.27
C VAL A 14 -14.80 5.06 -7.77
N VAL A 15 -15.35 5.74 -6.77
CA VAL A 15 -14.72 6.91 -6.15
C VAL A 15 -13.39 6.56 -5.48
N ILE A 16 -13.35 5.46 -4.70
CA ILE A 16 -12.11 4.99 -4.05
C ILE A 16 -11.04 4.65 -5.10
N PHE A 17 -11.43 3.92 -6.16
CA PHE A 17 -10.50 3.58 -7.23
C PHE A 17 -9.95 4.84 -7.91
N ALA A 18 -10.81 5.83 -8.19
CA ALA A 18 -10.38 7.10 -8.75
C ALA A 18 -9.40 7.84 -7.83
N ILE A 19 -9.68 7.87 -6.52
CA ILE A 19 -8.78 8.49 -5.52
C ILE A 19 -7.45 7.73 -5.46
N THR A 20 -7.47 6.40 -5.42
CA THR A 20 -6.25 5.57 -5.39
C THR A 20 -5.39 5.82 -6.63
N MET A 21 -6.00 5.86 -7.82
CA MET A 21 -5.31 6.17 -9.07
C MET A 21 -4.74 7.58 -9.08
N LEU A 22 -5.49 8.54 -8.61
CA LEU A 22 -5.07 9.93 -8.53
C LEU A 22 -3.90 10.09 -7.54
N MET A 23 -3.96 9.45 -6.38
CA MET A 23 -2.88 9.47 -5.40
C MET A 23 -1.63 8.77 -5.94
N ALA A 24 -1.76 7.63 -6.61
CA ALA A 24 -0.64 6.95 -7.27
C ALA A 24 0.01 7.83 -8.35
N MET A 25 -0.80 8.52 -9.16
CA MET A 25 -0.33 9.44 -10.18
C MET A 25 0.44 10.63 -9.58
N TYR A 26 -0.09 11.28 -8.55
CA TYR A 26 0.58 12.41 -7.90
C TYR A 26 1.74 12.00 -7.00
N ALA A 27 1.78 10.75 -6.51
CA ALA A 27 2.94 10.22 -5.79
C ALA A 27 4.21 10.21 -6.66
N THR A 28 4.10 10.02 -7.98
CA THR A 28 5.24 10.13 -8.90
C THR A 28 5.84 11.54 -8.94
N LEU A 29 4.99 12.56 -8.93
CA LEU A 29 5.42 13.96 -8.85
C LEU A 29 6.02 14.27 -7.49
N ALA A 30 5.37 13.82 -6.41
CA ALA A 30 5.83 14.03 -5.05
C ALA A 30 7.24 13.43 -4.86
N GLU A 31 7.47 12.21 -5.34
CA GLU A 31 8.77 11.56 -5.27
C GLU A 31 9.86 12.36 -5.97
N ARG A 32 9.60 12.84 -7.20
CA ARG A 32 10.57 13.69 -7.94
C ARG A 32 10.83 15.02 -7.24
N LYS A 33 9.84 15.59 -6.54
CA LYS A 33 9.97 16.82 -5.76
C LYS A 33 10.78 16.59 -4.48
N VAL A 34 10.46 15.52 -3.74
CA VAL A 34 11.19 15.15 -2.52
C VAL A 34 12.65 14.82 -2.84
N ALA A 35 12.89 14.04 -3.90
CA ALA A 35 14.24 13.76 -4.38
C ALA A 35 15.03 15.05 -4.74
N ALA A 36 14.37 15.97 -5.44
CA ALA A 36 14.99 17.24 -5.81
C ALA A 36 15.30 18.09 -4.58
N TRP A 37 14.43 18.14 -3.60
CA TRP A 37 14.63 18.84 -2.34
C TRP A 37 15.80 18.25 -1.54
N LEU A 38 15.90 16.93 -1.43
CA LEU A 38 17.03 16.25 -0.76
C LEU A 38 18.37 16.44 -1.48
N GLN A 39 18.34 16.72 -2.77
CA GLN A 39 19.52 16.90 -3.61
C GLN A 39 19.81 18.38 -3.93
N ASP A 40 19.20 19.34 -3.22
CA ASP A 40 19.34 20.78 -3.43
C ASP A 40 19.17 21.22 -4.90
N ARG A 41 18.19 20.61 -5.61
CA ARG A 41 17.88 20.95 -7.01
C ARG A 41 16.39 21.23 -7.21
N ILE A 42 16.08 21.91 -8.31
CA ILE A 42 14.68 22.19 -8.68
C ILE A 42 14.11 20.93 -9.34
N GLY A 43 12.99 20.40 -8.75
CA GLY A 43 12.22 19.31 -9.35
C GLY A 43 11.40 19.76 -10.57
N PRO A 44 10.51 18.89 -11.12
CA PRO A 44 9.68 19.21 -12.26
C PRO A 44 8.87 20.48 -12.00
N ASN A 45 9.01 21.51 -12.86
CA ASN A 45 8.36 22.81 -12.69
C ASN A 45 7.76 23.42 -13.97
N ARG A 46 8.00 22.79 -15.15
CA ARG A 46 7.60 23.34 -16.44
C ARG A 46 6.19 22.92 -16.90
N ALA A 47 5.69 21.76 -16.51
CA ALA A 47 4.36 21.28 -16.86
C ALA A 47 3.30 21.87 -15.92
N GLY A 48 2.72 23.02 -16.27
CA GLY A 48 1.82 23.78 -15.41
C GLY A 48 2.55 24.53 -14.29
N LYS A 49 1.80 25.25 -13.45
CA LYS A 49 2.36 25.97 -12.31
C LYS A 49 3.04 25.01 -11.34
N GLY A 50 4.36 25.12 -11.17
CA GLY A 50 5.10 24.26 -10.26
C GLY A 50 5.15 22.78 -10.65
N GLY A 51 4.83 22.39 -11.88
CA GLY A 51 4.89 21.02 -12.36
C GLY A 51 3.67 20.15 -12.04
N ILE A 52 2.54 20.72 -11.62
CA ILE A 52 1.32 19.98 -11.23
C ILE A 52 0.77 19.11 -12.36
N LEU A 53 0.94 19.54 -13.62
CA LEU A 53 0.47 18.79 -14.80
C LEU A 53 1.49 17.72 -15.28
N GLN A 54 2.62 17.56 -14.61
CA GLN A 54 3.65 16.59 -15.00
C GLN A 54 3.13 15.14 -15.00
N PRO A 55 2.36 14.68 -14.01
CA PRO A 55 1.81 13.31 -14.02
C PRO A 55 0.88 13.07 -15.21
N LEU A 56 0.11 14.06 -15.59
CA LEU A 56 -0.76 14.00 -16.78
C LEU A 56 0.06 13.90 -18.07
N ALA A 57 1.13 14.68 -18.18
CA ALA A 57 2.06 14.62 -19.33
C ALA A 57 2.75 13.26 -19.42
N ASP A 58 3.16 12.68 -18.26
CA ASP A 58 3.75 11.35 -18.20
C ASP A 58 2.74 10.25 -18.61
N GLY A 59 1.48 10.38 -18.19
CA GLY A 59 0.39 9.49 -18.61
C GLY A 59 0.15 9.57 -20.12
N LEU A 60 -0.02 10.77 -20.66
CA LEU A 60 -0.24 10.97 -22.11
C LEU A 60 0.93 10.43 -22.93
N LYS A 61 2.16 10.59 -22.46
CA LYS A 61 3.35 10.01 -23.10
C LYS A 61 3.26 8.47 -23.15
N LEU A 62 2.82 7.82 -22.09
CA LEU A 62 2.66 6.36 -22.09
C LEU A 62 1.54 5.90 -23.03
N PHE A 63 0.45 6.64 -23.14
CA PHE A 63 -0.61 6.35 -24.11
C PHE A 63 -0.17 6.53 -25.56
N ALA A 64 0.61 7.57 -25.84
CA ALA A 64 1.09 7.86 -27.19
C ALA A 64 2.27 6.99 -27.64
N LYS A 65 2.92 6.27 -26.71
CA LYS A 65 4.07 5.42 -26.98
C LYS A 65 3.62 4.14 -27.68
N GLU A 66 4.36 3.71 -28.71
CA GLU A 66 4.10 2.50 -29.46
C GLU A 66 4.12 1.26 -28.56
N GLU A 67 3.15 0.40 -28.78
CA GLU A 67 3.01 -0.86 -28.05
C GLU A 67 3.86 -1.96 -28.73
N PHE A 68 4.71 -2.57 -27.94
CA PHE A 68 5.61 -3.61 -28.42
C PHE A 68 5.31 -4.96 -27.75
N PHE A 69 5.44 -6.04 -28.53
CA PHE A 69 5.40 -7.42 -28.04
C PHE A 69 6.68 -8.14 -28.46
N PRO A 70 7.37 -8.84 -27.55
CA PRO A 70 8.50 -9.69 -27.92
C PRO A 70 8.09 -10.80 -28.89
N ASN A 71 9.04 -11.35 -29.67
CA ASN A 71 8.75 -12.26 -30.78
C ASN A 71 8.19 -13.65 -30.39
N THR A 72 8.24 -14.06 -29.11
CA THR A 72 7.97 -15.44 -28.72
C THR A 72 7.00 -15.65 -27.58
N PRO A 73 6.43 -14.64 -26.93
CA PRO A 73 5.68 -14.87 -25.71
C PRO A 73 4.24 -15.29 -25.96
N ASN A 74 3.70 -15.94 -24.94
CA ASN A 74 2.27 -16.06 -24.82
C ASN A 74 1.68 -14.67 -24.55
N LYS A 75 1.07 -14.05 -25.58
CA LYS A 75 0.52 -12.70 -25.50
C LYS A 75 -0.50 -12.52 -24.37
N PHE A 76 -1.27 -13.55 -24.06
CA PHE A 76 -2.24 -13.53 -22.98
C PHE A 76 -1.54 -13.36 -21.62
N LEU A 77 -0.52 -14.18 -21.32
CA LEU A 77 0.22 -14.08 -20.06
C LEU A 77 1.00 -12.77 -19.95
N PHE A 78 1.52 -12.27 -21.08
CA PHE A 78 2.24 -10.99 -21.13
C PHE A 78 1.34 -9.79 -20.77
N VAL A 79 0.06 -9.82 -21.15
CA VAL A 79 -0.92 -8.79 -20.75
C VAL A 79 -1.49 -9.05 -19.36
N ALA A 80 -1.65 -10.32 -18.98
CA ALA A 80 -2.21 -10.69 -17.69
C ALA A 80 -1.32 -10.25 -16.50
N GLY A 81 0.01 -10.28 -16.64
CA GLY A 81 0.94 -9.86 -15.58
C GLY A 81 0.64 -8.47 -15.04
N PRO A 82 0.76 -7.39 -15.85
CA PRO A 82 0.44 -6.03 -15.42
C PRO A 82 -1.01 -5.86 -14.95
N ALA A 83 -1.96 -6.56 -15.60
CA ALA A 83 -3.37 -6.49 -15.22
C ALA A 83 -3.63 -7.06 -13.83
N ILE A 84 -3.01 -8.20 -13.49
CA ILE A 84 -3.11 -8.79 -12.14
C ILE A 84 -2.51 -7.84 -11.11
N SER A 85 -1.29 -7.34 -11.31
CA SER A 85 -0.62 -6.43 -10.37
C SER A 85 -1.45 -5.17 -10.11
N MET A 86 -2.05 -4.59 -11.15
CA MET A 86 -2.89 -3.41 -11.01
C MET A 86 -4.22 -3.71 -10.33
N SER A 87 -4.88 -4.82 -10.70
CA SER A 87 -6.17 -5.18 -10.12
C SER A 87 -6.07 -5.50 -8.63
N THR A 88 -5.01 -6.21 -8.20
CA THR A 88 -4.79 -6.53 -6.78
C THR A 88 -4.56 -5.28 -5.94
N ALA A 89 -3.78 -4.32 -6.43
CA ALA A 89 -3.60 -3.05 -5.76
C ALA A 89 -4.94 -2.31 -5.56
N LEU A 90 -5.80 -2.26 -6.58
CA LEU A 90 -7.11 -1.62 -6.46
C LEU A 90 -8.08 -2.39 -5.55
N MET A 91 -8.12 -3.73 -5.65
CA MET A 91 -9.02 -4.56 -4.83
C MET A 91 -8.76 -4.40 -3.34
N THR A 92 -7.51 -4.25 -2.94
CA THR A 92 -7.13 -4.04 -1.53
C THR A 92 -7.73 -2.75 -0.97
N SER A 93 -7.87 -1.70 -1.78
CA SER A 93 -8.42 -0.40 -1.35
C SER A 93 -9.91 -0.45 -0.97
N ALA A 94 -10.65 -1.45 -1.45
CA ALA A 94 -12.10 -1.57 -1.23
C ALA A 94 -12.48 -1.91 0.21
N VAL A 95 -11.59 -2.54 0.97
CA VAL A 95 -11.85 -3.02 2.34
C VAL A 95 -11.41 -2.00 3.40
N ILE A 96 -10.70 -0.96 2.99
CA ILE A 96 -10.15 0.05 3.89
C ILE A 96 -11.28 0.97 4.40
N PRO A 97 -11.38 1.22 5.73
CA PRO A 97 -12.29 2.22 6.28
C PRO A 97 -11.72 3.63 6.09
N TRP A 98 -12.32 4.42 5.20
CA TRP A 98 -11.90 5.77 4.89
C TRP A 98 -12.45 6.81 5.87
N GLY A 99 -13.47 6.46 6.63
CA GLY A 99 -14.12 7.26 7.65
C GLY A 99 -15.20 6.44 8.35
N ASP A 100 -15.90 7.04 9.32
CA ASP A 100 -17.03 6.38 9.98
C ASP A 100 -18.31 6.56 9.14
N LYS A 101 -19.32 7.22 9.65
CA LYS A 101 -20.63 7.41 9.01
C LYS A 101 -20.84 8.86 8.62
N LEU A 102 -21.34 9.12 7.43
CA LEU A 102 -21.85 10.42 7.03
C LEU A 102 -23.37 10.42 6.94
N HIS A 103 -24.02 11.35 7.63
CA HIS A 103 -25.46 11.57 7.55
C HIS A 103 -25.74 12.47 6.34
N LEU A 104 -26.06 11.86 5.19
CA LEU A 104 -26.43 12.56 3.96
C LEU A 104 -27.82 12.17 3.51
N PHE A 105 -28.64 13.16 3.15
CA PHE A 105 -30.03 12.95 2.65
C PHE A 105 -30.90 12.08 3.57
N GLY A 106 -30.72 12.18 4.91
CA GLY A 106 -31.48 11.41 5.88
C GLY A 106 -31.10 9.91 5.97
N ARG A 107 -29.92 9.54 5.45
CA ARG A 107 -29.36 8.19 5.52
C ARG A 107 -27.94 8.21 6.07
N ASP A 108 -27.58 7.14 6.76
CA ASP A 108 -26.23 6.91 7.25
C ASP A 108 -25.42 6.17 6.19
N ILE A 109 -24.50 6.88 5.55
CA ILE A 109 -23.59 6.32 4.56
C ILE A 109 -22.29 5.93 5.27
N ILE A 110 -21.99 4.64 5.29
CA ILE A 110 -20.73 4.11 5.83
C ILE A 110 -19.62 4.32 4.79
N LEU A 111 -18.54 5.01 5.18
CA LEU A 111 -17.39 5.32 4.32
C LEU A 111 -16.42 4.14 4.17
N GLN A 112 -16.97 3.00 3.83
CA GLN A 112 -16.26 1.76 3.52
C GLN A 112 -17.04 1.02 2.44
N ALA A 113 -16.37 0.54 1.40
CA ALA A 113 -17.07 -0.13 0.32
C ALA A 113 -17.68 -1.46 0.82
N THR A 114 -16.87 -2.26 1.48
CA THR A 114 -17.30 -3.56 2.02
C THR A 114 -16.73 -3.73 3.42
N ASP A 115 -17.59 -3.93 4.41
CA ASP A 115 -17.19 -4.31 5.76
C ASP A 115 -17.20 -5.83 5.88
N ILE A 116 -16.02 -6.42 5.97
CA ILE A 116 -15.82 -7.86 6.04
C ILE A 116 -15.16 -8.16 7.38
N ASN A 117 -15.75 -9.08 8.16
CA ASN A 117 -15.20 -9.47 9.47
C ASN A 117 -13.77 -10.03 9.39
N VAL A 118 -13.38 -10.57 8.23
CA VAL A 118 -12.03 -11.11 7.95
C VAL A 118 -11.23 -10.20 7.02
N ALA A 119 -11.39 -8.88 7.16
CA ALA A 119 -10.77 -7.88 6.28
C ALA A 119 -9.25 -8.04 6.15
N MET A 120 -8.56 -8.33 7.25
CA MET A 120 -7.11 -8.55 7.23
C MET A 120 -6.71 -9.76 6.39
N LEU A 121 -7.43 -10.88 6.51
CA LEU A 121 -7.16 -12.07 5.72
C LEU A 121 -7.41 -11.84 4.22
N TYR A 122 -8.46 -11.06 3.90
CA TYR A 122 -8.72 -10.65 2.52
C TYR A 122 -7.55 -9.84 1.93
N ILE A 123 -7.02 -8.85 2.69
CA ILE A 123 -5.89 -8.04 2.25
C ILE A 123 -4.68 -8.91 1.92
N PHE A 124 -4.29 -9.82 2.82
CA PHE A 124 -3.18 -10.73 2.57
C PHE A 124 -3.42 -11.64 1.36
N GLY A 125 -4.62 -12.22 1.25
CA GLY A 125 -4.95 -13.05 0.10
C GLY A 125 -4.87 -12.30 -1.23
N VAL A 126 -5.26 -11.03 -1.26
CA VAL A 126 -5.16 -10.19 -2.48
C VAL A 126 -3.71 -9.80 -2.75
N LEU A 127 -2.92 -9.43 -1.73
CA LEU A 127 -1.50 -9.12 -1.88
C LEU A 127 -0.73 -10.33 -2.42
N SER A 128 -0.95 -11.52 -1.89
CA SER A 128 -0.33 -12.77 -2.38
C SER A 128 -0.64 -13.03 -3.87
N VAL A 129 -1.84 -12.69 -4.34
CA VAL A 129 -2.16 -12.78 -5.78
C VAL A 129 -1.34 -11.77 -6.60
N GLY A 130 -1.02 -10.60 -6.03
CA GLY A 130 -0.16 -9.58 -6.67
C GLY A 130 1.22 -10.11 -7.06
N VAL A 131 1.80 -10.99 -6.25
CA VAL A 131 3.09 -11.63 -6.51
C VAL A 131 3.08 -12.40 -7.84
N TYR A 132 1.97 -13.08 -8.14
CA TYR A 132 1.83 -13.80 -9.42
C TYR A 132 1.82 -12.86 -10.62
N GLY A 133 1.36 -11.62 -10.47
CA GLY A 133 1.42 -10.62 -11.54
C GLY A 133 2.85 -10.33 -11.98
N ILE A 134 3.78 -10.17 -11.04
CA ILE A 134 5.21 -9.98 -11.30
C ILE A 134 5.83 -11.25 -11.88
N MET A 135 5.55 -12.40 -11.27
CA MET A 135 6.11 -13.68 -11.67
C MET A 135 5.71 -14.08 -13.11
N ILE A 136 4.41 -13.98 -13.42
CA ILE A 136 3.87 -14.29 -14.76
C ILE A 136 4.43 -13.30 -15.79
N GLY A 137 4.51 -12.00 -15.45
CA GLY A 137 5.05 -10.99 -16.34
C GLY A 137 6.51 -11.19 -16.70
N GLY A 138 7.35 -11.49 -15.71
CA GLY A 138 8.77 -11.80 -15.93
C GLY A 138 8.97 -13.08 -16.74
N TRP A 139 8.15 -14.12 -16.49
CA TRP A 139 8.19 -15.36 -17.26
C TRP A 139 7.71 -15.15 -18.71
N ALA A 140 6.61 -14.44 -18.89
CA ALA A 140 6.06 -14.17 -20.22
C ALA A 140 6.96 -13.29 -21.10
N SER A 141 7.86 -12.52 -20.50
CA SER A 141 8.83 -11.68 -21.23
C SER A 141 9.85 -12.48 -22.03
N ASN A 142 10.00 -13.79 -21.80
CA ASN A 142 10.99 -14.67 -22.44
C ASN A 142 12.43 -14.14 -22.43
N ASN A 143 12.77 -13.38 -21.40
CA ASN A 143 14.10 -12.82 -21.16
C ASN A 143 14.64 -13.38 -19.84
N LYS A 144 15.85 -13.93 -19.85
CA LYS A 144 16.48 -14.52 -18.66
C LYS A 144 16.67 -13.52 -17.52
N PHE A 145 16.96 -12.25 -17.83
CA PHE A 145 17.12 -11.21 -16.81
C PHE A 145 15.76 -10.85 -16.19
N SER A 146 14.71 -10.71 -16.99
CA SER A 146 13.35 -10.47 -16.49
C SER A 146 12.85 -11.64 -15.63
N LEU A 147 13.12 -12.88 -16.03
CA LEU A 147 12.76 -14.06 -15.24
C LEU A 147 13.51 -14.10 -13.91
N MET A 148 14.82 -13.86 -13.90
CA MET A 148 15.62 -13.82 -12.66
C MET A 148 15.15 -12.71 -11.72
N SER A 149 14.82 -11.55 -12.25
CA SER A 149 14.28 -10.45 -11.48
C SER A 149 12.93 -10.79 -10.85
N ALA A 150 12.01 -11.35 -11.64
CA ALA A 150 10.70 -11.76 -11.16
C ALA A 150 10.79 -12.83 -10.05
N MET A 151 11.69 -13.80 -10.18
CA MET A 151 11.92 -14.82 -9.14
C MET A 151 12.51 -14.22 -7.86
N ARG A 152 13.43 -13.26 -7.96
CA ARG A 152 13.99 -12.54 -6.80
C ARG A 152 12.90 -11.71 -6.09
N ALA A 153 12.12 -10.94 -6.85
CA ALA A 153 11.02 -10.14 -6.31
C ALA A 153 9.98 -11.01 -5.62
N SER A 154 9.53 -12.09 -6.27
CA SER A 154 8.53 -12.99 -5.70
C SER A 154 9.02 -13.67 -4.42
N SER A 155 10.27 -14.14 -4.39
CA SER A 155 10.82 -14.76 -3.17
C SER A 155 10.98 -13.76 -2.02
N GLN A 156 11.30 -12.49 -2.33
CA GLN A 156 11.30 -11.39 -1.36
C GLN A 156 9.90 -11.18 -0.79
N MET A 157 8.91 -10.90 -1.63
CA MET A 157 7.54 -10.59 -1.20
C MET A 157 6.97 -11.72 -0.33
N ILE A 158 7.04 -12.98 -0.78
CA ILE A 158 6.55 -14.15 -0.02
C ILE A 158 7.25 -14.26 1.35
N SER A 159 8.57 -14.06 1.41
CA SER A 159 9.31 -14.18 2.66
C SER A 159 8.93 -13.10 3.68
N TYR A 160 8.74 -11.87 3.22
CA TYR A 160 8.37 -10.75 4.08
C TYR A 160 6.88 -10.74 4.43
N GLU A 161 6.02 -11.29 3.57
CA GLU A 161 4.60 -11.50 3.85
C GLU A 161 4.38 -12.41 5.07
N VAL A 162 5.20 -13.46 5.21
CA VAL A 162 5.16 -14.34 6.41
C VAL A 162 5.48 -13.55 7.69
N ALA A 163 6.55 -12.74 7.69
CA ALA A 163 6.91 -11.94 8.86
C ALA A 163 5.86 -10.87 9.17
N MET A 164 5.29 -10.24 8.14
CA MET A 164 4.21 -9.27 8.24
C MET A 164 2.94 -9.88 8.84
N GLY A 165 2.57 -11.09 8.37
CA GLY A 165 1.43 -11.84 8.91
C GLY A 165 1.60 -12.19 10.39
N LEU A 166 2.79 -12.63 10.82
CA LEU A 166 3.10 -12.89 12.22
C LEU A 166 2.99 -11.62 13.08
N ALA A 167 3.47 -10.48 12.60
CA ALA A 167 3.34 -9.21 13.32
C ALA A 167 1.87 -8.81 13.54
N ILE A 168 1.01 -9.07 12.56
CA ILE A 168 -0.42 -8.80 12.66
C ILE A 168 -1.14 -9.79 13.59
N ILE A 169 -0.70 -11.04 13.70
CA ILE A 169 -1.26 -11.98 14.67
C ILE A 169 -1.14 -11.42 16.09
N ALA A 170 0.00 -10.85 16.46
CA ALA A 170 0.17 -10.19 17.76
C ALA A 170 -0.82 -9.03 17.96
N LEU A 171 -1.08 -8.23 16.92
CA LEU A 171 -2.06 -7.16 16.96
C LEU A 171 -3.49 -7.70 17.13
N ILE A 172 -3.85 -8.75 16.38
CA ILE A 172 -5.19 -9.38 16.45
C ILE A 172 -5.42 -10.02 17.82
N MET A 173 -4.40 -10.64 18.43
CA MET A 173 -4.51 -11.16 19.79
C MET A 173 -4.88 -10.08 20.81
N MET A 174 -4.38 -8.85 20.62
CA MET A 174 -4.68 -7.72 21.49
C MET A 174 -6.08 -7.13 21.20
N THR A 175 -6.45 -6.98 19.93
CA THR A 175 -7.69 -6.33 19.51
C THR A 175 -8.92 -7.26 19.48
N GLY A 176 -8.68 -8.57 19.36
CA GLY A 176 -9.75 -9.59 19.31
C GLY A 176 -10.57 -9.61 18.03
N THR A 177 -10.18 -8.85 16.99
CA THR A 177 -10.93 -8.72 15.74
C THR A 177 -10.03 -8.67 14.51
N LEU A 178 -10.56 -9.14 13.37
CA LEU A 178 -9.92 -9.05 12.05
C LEU A 178 -10.52 -7.93 11.19
N SER A 179 -11.58 -7.26 11.67
CA SER A 179 -12.20 -6.13 10.97
C SER A 179 -11.36 -4.87 11.14
N LEU A 180 -10.95 -4.25 10.03
CA LEU A 180 -10.21 -2.99 10.04
C LEU A 180 -11.00 -1.85 10.67
N ARG A 181 -12.32 -1.87 10.53
CA ARG A 181 -13.19 -0.85 11.10
C ARG A 181 -13.21 -0.93 12.61
N GLU A 182 -13.36 -2.14 13.16
CA GLU A 182 -13.35 -2.36 14.61
C GLU A 182 -11.98 -2.03 15.21
N ILE A 183 -10.89 -2.45 14.55
CA ILE A 183 -9.52 -2.10 14.96
C ILE A 183 -9.34 -0.58 14.99
N SER A 184 -9.85 0.14 13.98
CA SER A 184 -9.79 1.61 13.98
C SER A 184 -10.65 2.21 15.09
N ALA A 185 -11.86 1.71 15.31
CA ALA A 185 -12.77 2.21 16.33
C ALA A 185 -12.22 2.03 17.76
N GLN A 186 -11.53 0.92 18.05
CA GLN A 186 -10.88 0.68 19.35
C GLN A 186 -9.76 1.69 19.65
N GLN A 187 -9.18 2.33 18.65
CA GLN A 187 -8.12 3.32 18.77
C GLN A 187 -8.65 4.76 18.92
N ALA A 188 -9.84 4.95 19.52
CA ALA A 188 -10.38 6.28 19.77
C ALA A 188 -9.47 7.11 20.68
N GLY A 189 -9.41 8.40 20.44
CA GLY A 189 -8.57 9.31 21.20
C GLY A 189 -7.07 9.13 20.91
N MET A 190 -6.28 8.89 21.97
CA MET A 190 -4.82 8.65 21.90
C MET A 190 -4.42 7.18 22.09
N ASN A 191 -5.37 6.26 22.10
CA ASN A 191 -5.12 4.84 22.35
C ASN A 191 -4.63 4.12 21.07
N TRP A 192 -3.57 4.64 20.47
CA TRP A 192 -3.02 4.09 19.24
C TRP A 192 -2.26 2.79 19.50
N ASN A 193 -2.46 1.80 18.66
CA ASN A 193 -1.83 0.49 18.76
C ASN A 193 -0.30 0.54 18.68
N VAL A 194 0.28 1.58 18.07
CA VAL A 194 1.73 1.77 18.02
C VAL A 194 2.38 1.84 19.42
N PHE A 195 1.67 2.35 20.42
CA PHE A 195 2.19 2.42 21.79
C PHE A 195 2.15 1.07 22.50
N TYR A 196 1.19 0.23 22.20
CA TYR A 196 1.02 -1.11 22.77
C TYR A 196 1.82 -2.19 22.04
N GLN A 197 2.05 -1.98 20.73
CA GLN A 197 2.74 -2.95 19.84
C GLN A 197 3.86 -2.27 19.02
N PRO A 198 4.86 -1.62 19.67
CA PRO A 198 5.92 -0.92 18.94
C PRO A 198 6.78 -1.86 18.09
N VAL A 199 7.05 -3.07 18.59
CA VAL A 199 7.83 -4.09 17.85
C VAL A 199 7.04 -4.58 16.64
N GLY A 200 5.75 -4.89 16.81
CA GLY A 200 4.87 -5.27 15.70
C GLY A 200 4.80 -4.20 14.62
N PHE A 201 4.69 -2.92 15.02
CA PHE A 201 4.73 -1.80 14.09
C PHE A 201 6.05 -1.73 13.29
N LEU A 202 7.21 -1.87 13.94
CA LEU A 202 8.51 -1.82 13.26
C LEU A 202 8.66 -2.98 12.27
N ILE A 203 8.26 -4.20 12.65
CA ILE A 203 8.29 -5.34 11.75
C ILE A 203 7.38 -5.09 10.56
N PHE A 204 6.14 -4.65 10.80
CA PHE A 204 5.19 -4.36 9.73
C PHE A 204 5.71 -3.27 8.79
N LEU A 205 6.28 -2.18 9.34
CA LEU A 205 6.86 -1.09 8.56
C LEU A 205 7.98 -1.58 7.64
N VAL A 206 8.92 -2.38 8.14
CA VAL A 206 10.01 -2.94 7.33
C VAL A 206 9.46 -3.89 6.26
N CYS A 207 8.50 -4.76 6.60
CA CYS A 207 7.89 -5.67 5.65
C CYS A 207 7.10 -4.94 4.55
N SER A 208 6.46 -3.82 4.88
CA SER A 208 5.72 -3.02 3.91
C SER A 208 6.62 -2.34 2.86
N PHE A 209 7.87 -2.00 3.20
CA PHE A 209 8.87 -1.59 2.21
C PHE A 209 9.24 -2.72 1.25
N ALA A 210 9.38 -3.94 1.77
CA ALA A 210 9.70 -5.11 0.97
C ALA A 210 8.54 -5.51 0.04
N GLU A 211 7.30 -5.37 0.51
CA GLU A 211 6.08 -5.65 -0.26
C GLU A 211 5.88 -4.66 -1.42
N THR A 212 6.21 -3.39 -1.20
CA THR A 212 6.11 -2.35 -2.23
C THR A 212 7.31 -2.32 -3.17
N ASN A 213 8.27 -3.25 -3.07
CA ASN A 213 9.51 -3.29 -3.85
C ASN A 213 10.28 -1.95 -3.87
N ARG A 214 10.21 -1.17 -2.79
CA ARG A 214 10.88 0.13 -2.68
C ARG A 214 12.24 0.01 -2.00
N THR A 215 13.18 0.87 -2.42
CA THR A 215 14.49 0.96 -1.76
C THR A 215 14.31 1.14 -0.25
N PRO A 216 15.01 0.37 0.61
CA PRO A 216 16.21 -0.42 0.34
C PRO A 216 15.98 -1.84 -0.19
N PHE A 217 14.74 -2.29 -0.40
CA PHE A 217 14.33 -3.63 -0.83
C PHE A 217 14.04 -3.74 -2.33
N ASP A 218 14.54 -2.82 -3.15
CA ASP A 218 14.32 -2.71 -4.58
C ASP A 218 15.28 -3.63 -5.38
N LEU A 219 15.13 -4.94 -5.19
CA LEU A 219 15.91 -5.94 -5.93
C LEU A 219 15.32 -6.28 -7.30
N ALA A 220 14.04 -5.98 -7.48
CA ALA A 220 13.33 -6.23 -8.72
C ALA A 220 13.77 -5.32 -9.86
N GLU A 221 14.11 -4.06 -9.55
CA GLU A 221 14.47 -3.02 -10.52
C GLU A 221 15.96 -2.69 -10.56
N CYS A 222 16.83 -3.49 -9.94
CA CYS A 222 18.24 -3.19 -9.81
C CYS A 222 18.92 -3.08 -11.18
N GLU A 223 19.01 -1.86 -11.73
CA GLU A 223 19.60 -1.58 -13.05
C GLU A 223 21.03 -2.07 -13.17
N ALA A 224 21.80 -1.98 -12.09
CA ALA A 224 23.20 -2.41 -12.06
C ALA A 224 23.39 -3.93 -12.19
N GLU A 225 22.39 -4.74 -11.79
CA GLU A 225 22.47 -6.21 -11.81
C GLU A 225 21.61 -6.85 -12.90
N LEU A 226 20.41 -6.32 -13.16
CA LEU A 226 19.36 -6.96 -13.96
C LEU A 226 18.80 -6.07 -15.09
N ILE A 227 19.52 -5.06 -15.51
CA ILE A 227 19.24 -4.14 -16.62
C ILE A 227 18.03 -3.23 -16.34
N GLY A 228 16.86 -3.75 -16.13
CA GLY A 228 15.62 -3.01 -15.81
C GLY A 228 14.61 -3.89 -15.11
N GLY A 229 15.05 -5.07 -14.66
CA GLY A 229 14.20 -5.95 -13.89
C GLY A 229 13.16 -6.71 -14.70
N TYR A 230 12.04 -7.05 -14.04
CA TYR A 230 10.97 -7.86 -14.63
C TYR A 230 10.20 -7.12 -15.74
N HIS A 231 10.23 -5.79 -15.75
CA HIS A 231 9.52 -4.97 -16.73
C HIS A 231 10.37 -4.54 -17.94
N THR A 232 11.58 -5.08 -18.10
CA THR A 232 12.52 -4.71 -19.18
C THR A 232 11.91 -4.78 -20.56
N GLU A 233 11.08 -5.79 -20.84
CA GLU A 233 10.43 -5.99 -22.14
C GLU A 233 9.09 -5.26 -22.28
N TYR A 234 8.63 -4.61 -21.23
CA TYR A 234 7.37 -3.90 -21.23
C TYR A 234 7.51 -2.46 -21.74
N SER A 235 6.52 -2.02 -22.51
CA SER A 235 6.46 -0.70 -23.12
C SER A 235 5.04 -0.14 -23.01
N SER A 236 4.88 1.17 -23.27
CA SER A 236 3.57 1.83 -23.33
C SER A 236 2.77 1.68 -22.03
N MET A 237 1.45 1.52 -22.12
CA MET A 237 0.56 1.40 -20.96
C MET A 237 0.78 0.12 -20.14
N LYS A 238 1.31 -0.95 -20.74
CA LYS A 238 1.62 -2.18 -19.97
C LYS A 238 2.70 -1.93 -18.92
N MET A 239 3.74 -1.16 -19.27
CA MET A 239 4.73 -0.69 -18.29
C MET A 239 4.08 0.29 -17.30
N GLY A 240 3.19 1.17 -17.81
CA GLY A 240 2.43 2.08 -16.97
C GLY A 240 1.65 1.39 -15.87
N PHE A 241 1.00 0.26 -16.16
CA PHE A 241 0.24 -0.50 -15.16
C PHE A 241 1.12 -1.06 -14.03
N TYR A 242 2.33 -1.53 -14.31
CA TYR A 242 3.27 -1.93 -13.26
C TYR A 242 3.69 -0.75 -12.38
N LEU A 243 4.08 0.37 -12.99
CA LEU A 243 4.46 1.58 -12.25
C LEU A 243 3.29 2.11 -11.39
N PHE A 244 2.07 2.14 -11.95
CA PHE A 244 0.89 2.54 -11.20
C PHE A 244 0.56 1.56 -10.06
N ALA A 245 0.69 0.25 -10.29
CA ALA A 245 0.48 -0.75 -9.26
C ALA A 245 1.45 -0.55 -8.07
N GLU A 246 2.71 -0.24 -8.34
CA GLU A 246 3.71 0.05 -7.31
C GLU A 246 3.37 1.28 -6.47
N TYR A 247 3.01 2.39 -7.10
CA TYR A 247 2.60 3.60 -6.37
C TYR A 247 1.26 3.42 -5.65
N ALA A 248 0.33 2.67 -6.24
CA ALA A 248 -0.92 2.31 -5.58
C ALA A 248 -0.68 1.42 -4.36
N SER A 249 0.20 0.42 -4.45
CA SER A 249 0.60 -0.43 -3.32
C SER A 249 1.25 0.38 -2.20
N MET A 250 2.10 1.36 -2.52
CA MET A 250 2.68 2.28 -1.53
C MET A 250 1.60 3.12 -0.82
N PHE A 251 0.62 3.64 -1.54
CA PHE A 251 -0.50 4.37 -0.97
C PHE A 251 -1.33 3.48 -0.05
N ILE A 252 -1.63 2.25 -0.48
CA ILE A 252 -2.44 1.28 0.27
C ILE A 252 -1.69 0.81 1.52
N SER A 253 -0.41 0.46 1.42
CA SER A 253 0.42 0.07 2.57
C SER A 253 0.52 1.17 3.60
N SER A 254 0.66 2.43 3.15
CA SER A 254 0.62 3.62 4.02
C SER A 254 -0.74 3.75 4.73
N THR A 255 -1.83 3.45 4.02
CA THR A 255 -3.18 3.51 4.59
C THR A 255 -3.39 2.41 5.62
N ILE A 256 -2.95 1.19 5.33
CA ILE A 256 -3.04 0.05 6.26
C ILE A 256 -2.23 0.34 7.54
N LEU A 257 -1.01 0.88 7.41
CA LEU A 257 -0.20 1.33 8.56
C LEU A 257 -0.95 2.35 9.41
N ALA A 258 -1.57 3.35 8.78
CA ALA A 258 -2.33 4.38 9.48
C ALA A 258 -3.56 3.80 10.21
N VAL A 259 -4.26 2.85 9.60
CA VAL A 259 -5.45 2.21 10.19
C VAL A 259 -5.08 1.27 11.33
N LEU A 260 -4.07 0.42 11.16
CA LEU A 260 -3.70 -0.59 12.15
C LEU A 260 -3.03 -0.02 13.39
N TYR A 261 -2.15 0.97 13.22
CA TYR A 261 -1.27 1.42 14.29
C TYR A 261 -1.53 2.86 14.76
N PHE A 262 -2.18 3.69 13.93
CA PHE A 262 -2.41 5.11 14.24
C PHE A 262 -3.89 5.51 14.27
N GLY A 263 -4.78 4.54 14.43
CA GLY A 263 -6.21 4.77 14.60
C GLY A 263 -6.98 5.21 13.35
N GLY A 264 -6.38 5.09 12.16
CA GLY A 264 -7.05 5.43 10.91
C GLY A 264 -7.60 6.86 10.88
N TYR A 265 -8.91 7.01 10.71
CA TYR A 265 -9.63 8.28 10.70
C TYR A 265 -9.82 8.88 12.10
N ASN A 266 -9.54 8.14 13.18
CA ASN A 266 -9.66 8.65 14.54
C ASN A 266 -8.51 9.62 14.86
N TYR A 267 -8.84 10.68 15.63
CA TYR A 267 -7.90 11.68 16.08
C TYR A 267 -8.21 12.12 17.50
N PRO A 268 -7.23 12.67 18.24
CA PRO A 268 -7.45 13.21 19.58
C PRO A 268 -8.49 14.32 19.53
N GLY A 269 -9.53 14.22 20.38
CA GLY A 269 -10.61 15.21 20.43
C GLY A 269 -11.78 14.99 19.45
N ILE A 270 -11.88 13.80 18.84
CA ILE A 270 -13.01 13.46 17.95
C ILE A 270 -14.36 13.56 18.70
N GLU A 271 -14.41 13.19 19.97
CA GLU A 271 -15.60 13.29 20.81
C GLU A 271 -16.02 14.75 20.99
N TRP A 272 -15.08 15.62 21.35
CA TRP A 272 -15.31 17.05 21.47
C TRP A 272 -15.76 17.68 20.15
N ALA A 273 -15.17 17.29 19.04
CA ALA A 273 -15.55 17.78 17.71
C ALA A 273 -16.96 17.31 17.34
N THR A 274 -17.33 16.09 17.72
CA THR A 274 -18.67 15.52 17.46
C THR A 274 -19.75 16.27 18.23
N GLU A 275 -19.48 16.62 19.51
CA GLU A 275 -20.41 17.36 20.34
C GLU A 275 -20.59 18.82 19.88
N ASN A 276 -19.48 19.50 19.51
CA ASN A 276 -19.53 20.93 19.21
C ASN A 276 -19.86 21.25 17.71
N TRP A 277 -19.39 20.42 16.78
CA TRP A 277 -19.51 20.68 15.33
C TRP A 277 -20.45 19.70 14.61
N GLY A 278 -20.93 18.70 15.34
CA GLY A 278 -21.79 17.64 14.80
C GLY A 278 -21.01 16.51 14.11
N VAL A 279 -21.68 15.37 13.99
CA VAL A 279 -21.11 14.10 13.52
C VAL A 279 -20.49 14.20 12.14
N ASN A 280 -21.15 14.90 11.20
CA ASN A 280 -20.65 15.04 9.84
C ASN A 280 -19.35 15.86 9.75
N ALA A 281 -19.26 16.96 10.50
CA ALA A 281 -18.04 17.78 10.51
C ALA A 281 -16.87 17.02 11.14
N ALA A 282 -17.09 16.33 12.26
CA ALA A 282 -16.07 15.50 12.89
C ALA A 282 -15.56 14.40 11.95
N ASN A 283 -16.45 13.74 11.20
CA ASN A 283 -16.07 12.68 10.25
C ASN A 283 -15.31 13.23 9.03
N ILE A 284 -15.68 14.38 8.51
CA ILE A 284 -14.94 15.04 7.41
C ILE A 284 -13.51 15.40 7.87
N ILE A 285 -13.36 15.92 9.09
CA ILE A 285 -12.04 16.17 9.68
C ILE A 285 -11.28 14.86 9.83
N GLY A 286 -11.93 13.78 10.29
CA GLY A 286 -11.34 12.45 10.40
C GLY A 286 -10.79 11.92 9.08
N ILE A 287 -11.52 12.10 7.97
CA ILE A 287 -11.01 11.78 6.61
C ILE A 287 -9.74 12.58 6.33
N GLY A 288 -9.76 13.90 6.60
CA GLY A 288 -8.59 14.76 6.42
C GLY A 288 -7.38 14.32 7.23
N VAL A 289 -7.59 13.90 8.49
CA VAL A 289 -6.55 13.37 9.36
C VAL A 289 -6.00 12.03 8.85
N LEU A 290 -6.85 11.14 8.35
CA LEU A 290 -6.41 9.91 7.71
C LEU A 290 -5.49 10.20 6.52
N PHE A 291 -5.91 11.10 5.62
CA PHE A 291 -5.08 11.50 4.48
C PHE A 291 -3.76 12.17 4.92
N ALA A 292 -3.75 12.95 5.98
CA ALA A 292 -2.52 13.53 6.53
C ALA A 292 -1.55 12.44 7.03
N LYS A 293 -2.05 11.42 7.74
CA LYS A 293 -1.25 10.25 8.18
C LYS A 293 -0.70 9.47 6.97
N ILE A 294 -1.53 9.25 5.95
CA ILE A 294 -1.10 8.57 4.71
C ILE A 294 0.01 9.37 4.02
N CYS A 295 -0.16 10.68 3.86
CA CYS A 295 0.86 11.55 3.27
C CYS A 295 2.17 11.53 4.07
N PHE A 296 2.10 11.45 5.39
CA PHE A 296 3.27 11.31 6.26
C PHE A 296 4.03 10.00 5.94
N PHE A 297 3.34 8.86 5.85
CA PHE A 297 3.98 7.59 5.51
C PHE A 297 4.51 7.57 4.08
N ILE A 298 3.78 8.11 3.11
CA ILE A 298 4.26 8.24 1.73
C ILE A 298 5.55 9.09 1.68
N PHE A 299 5.57 10.20 2.40
CA PHE A 299 6.79 11.01 2.52
C PHE A 299 7.92 10.21 3.17
N PHE A 300 7.64 9.43 4.20
CA PHE A 300 8.61 8.57 4.87
C PHE A 300 9.19 7.51 3.92
N TYR A 301 8.35 6.85 3.09
CA TYR A 301 8.80 5.93 2.04
C TYR A 301 9.77 6.62 1.06
N MET A 302 9.40 7.81 0.61
CA MET A 302 10.24 8.59 -0.31
C MET A 302 11.55 9.03 0.34
N TRP A 303 11.52 9.46 1.59
CA TRP A 303 12.71 9.87 2.34
C TRP A 303 13.68 8.70 2.52
N VAL A 304 13.20 7.55 2.95
CA VAL A 304 14.01 6.34 3.09
C VAL A 304 14.62 5.92 1.75
N ARG A 305 13.85 5.97 0.67
CA ARG A 305 14.32 5.62 -0.69
C ARG A 305 15.57 6.43 -1.10
N TRP A 306 15.62 7.69 -0.77
CA TRP A 306 16.69 8.59 -1.20
C TRP A 306 17.83 8.75 -0.18
N THR A 307 17.74 8.11 0.98
CA THR A 307 18.75 8.22 2.05
C THR A 307 19.47 6.92 2.35
N ILE A 308 18.80 5.77 2.24
CA ILE A 308 19.35 4.47 2.63
C ILE A 308 19.87 3.73 1.40
N PRO A 309 21.09 3.12 1.47
CA PRO A 309 21.61 2.30 0.38
C PRO A 309 20.81 1.00 0.23
N ARG A 310 20.83 0.41 -0.97
CA ARG A 310 20.17 -0.87 -1.28
C ARG A 310 20.83 -2.04 -0.54
N PHE A 311 20.02 -3.00 -0.12
CA PHE A 311 20.52 -4.27 0.39
C PHE A 311 20.88 -5.22 -0.74
N ARG A 312 21.83 -6.11 -0.48
CA ARG A 312 22.11 -7.24 -1.35
C ARG A 312 21.12 -8.38 -1.06
N TYR A 313 20.82 -9.22 -2.04
CA TYR A 313 19.79 -10.27 -1.94
C TYR A 313 19.97 -11.20 -0.72
N ASP A 314 21.22 -11.63 -0.46
CA ASP A 314 21.52 -12.50 0.70
C ASP A 314 21.30 -11.79 2.05
N GLN A 315 21.63 -10.49 2.16
CA GLN A 315 21.38 -9.69 3.35
C GLN A 315 19.88 -9.53 3.61
N LEU A 316 19.12 -9.28 2.55
CA LEU A 316 17.68 -9.13 2.59
C LEU A 316 17.01 -10.43 3.06
N MET A 317 17.37 -11.57 2.49
CA MET A 317 16.82 -12.87 2.90
C MET A 317 17.20 -13.24 4.35
N ARG A 318 18.41 -12.90 4.79
CA ARG A 318 18.82 -13.07 6.20
C ARG A 318 18.01 -12.19 7.14
N LEU A 319 17.76 -10.93 6.79
CA LEU A 319 16.94 -10.01 7.58
C LEU A 319 15.53 -10.60 7.78
N GLY A 320 14.88 -11.08 6.71
CA GLY A 320 13.55 -11.67 6.79
C GLY A 320 13.51 -12.91 7.67
N TRP A 321 14.31 -13.93 7.33
CA TRP A 321 14.23 -15.25 7.95
C TRP A 321 14.91 -15.32 9.32
N GLN A 322 16.07 -14.69 9.50
CA GLN A 322 16.87 -14.84 10.73
C GLN A 322 16.58 -13.75 11.77
N MET A 323 16.02 -12.60 11.38
CA MET A 323 15.75 -11.50 12.31
C MET A 323 14.27 -11.22 12.46
N LEU A 324 13.53 -10.93 11.35
CA LEU A 324 12.15 -10.48 11.46
C LEU A 324 11.19 -11.58 11.88
N ILE A 325 11.30 -12.79 11.33
CA ILE A 325 10.43 -13.92 11.72
C ILE A 325 10.63 -14.33 13.19
N PRO A 326 11.86 -14.57 13.70
CA PRO A 326 12.05 -14.86 15.12
C PRO A 326 11.60 -13.73 16.04
N LEU A 327 11.81 -12.47 15.63
CA LEU A 327 11.37 -11.31 16.39
C LEU A 327 9.84 -11.22 16.43
N ALA A 328 9.15 -11.52 15.33
CA ALA A 328 7.70 -11.55 15.26
C ALA A 328 7.12 -12.67 16.16
N ILE A 329 7.73 -13.85 16.16
CA ILE A 329 7.33 -14.96 17.05
C ILE A 329 7.53 -14.56 18.52
N ALA A 330 8.67 -13.98 18.86
CA ALA A 330 8.92 -13.47 20.21
C ALA A 330 7.88 -12.42 20.62
N ASN A 331 7.52 -11.50 19.72
CA ASN A 331 6.49 -10.50 19.96
C ASN A 331 5.11 -11.14 20.24
N ILE A 332 4.73 -12.19 19.50
CA ILE A 332 3.47 -12.93 19.74
C ILE A 332 3.48 -13.54 21.15
N ILE A 333 4.56 -14.20 21.55
CA ILE A 333 4.67 -14.82 22.87
C ILE A 333 4.59 -13.78 23.98
N ILE A 334 5.32 -12.67 23.85
CA ILE A 334 5.31 -11.57 24.82
C ILE A 334 3.90 -10.97 24.94
N THR A 335 3.25 -10.71 23.80
CA THR A 335 1.89 -10.20 23.78
C THR A 335 0.90 -11.15 24.48
N GLY A 336 1.00 -12.46 24.21
CA GLY A 336 0.18 -13.47 24.89
C GLY A 336 0.38 -13.49 26.40
N ILE A 337 1.63 -13.41 26.87
CA ILE A 337 1.95 -13.35 28.29
C ILE A 337 1.36 -12.06 28.92
N VAL A 338 1.53 -10.91 28.28
CA VAL A 338 0.99 -9.65 28.78
C VAL A 338 -0.53 -9.70 28.91
N ILE A 339 -1.23 -10.22 27.89
CA ILE A 339 -2.69 -10.38 27.93
C ILE A 339 -3.12 -11.26 29.09
N LEU A 340 -2.45 -12.41 29.31
CA LEU A 340 -2.76 -13.31 30.42
C LEU A 340 -2.50 -12.72 31.80
N LEU A 341 -1.55 -11.78 31.92
CA LEU A 341 -1.25 -11.11 33.18
C LEU A 341 -2.17 -9.91 33.47
N THR A 342 -2.82 -9.36 32.43
CA THR A 342 -3.70 -8.20 32.55
C THR A 342 -5.19 -8.56 32.62
N GLN A 343 -5.54 -9.81 32.32
CA GLN A 343 -6.88 -10.40 32.56
C GLN A 343 -6.96 -10.96 33.98
#